data_422bf2a099614bad87b5f02542c68865
#
_entry.id   422bf2a099614bad87b5f02542c68865
#
_cell.length_a   1.000
_cell.length_b   1.000
_cell.length_c   1.000
_cell.angle_alpha   90.00
_cell.angle_beta   90.00
_cell.angle_gamma   90.00
#
_symmetry.space_group_name_H-M   'P 1'
#
loop_
_entity.id
_entity.type
_entity.pdbx_description
1 polymer ?
#
loop_
_entity_poly.entity_id
_entity_poly.type
_entity_poly.pdbx_seq_one_letter_code
_entity_poly.pdbx_strand_id
1 'polypeptide(L)'
;MNASQDTRDIQLLEGDQLSNHYPEIDGHKLTYFIHELPFYLGNVMKYAWRAPYKGRIDDTLKLLDYLAMVRFSWVEYKLSDRATRCLSEVSSYDFCSNFNGLERTHRRTISTVAELILKNEGSDLLDVESEKMVVLMVSSLQVDLLHN
;
A
#
# COMPACT_ATOMS: atom_id res chain seq x y z
N MET A 1 -11.37 -15.25 22.28
CA MET A 1 -11.29 -14.77 22.06
C MET A 1 -11.55 -14.27 22.17
N ASN A 2 -11.44 -14.10 22.25
CA ASN A 2 -11.56 -13.49 22.15
C ASN A 2 -11.42 -12.70 21.94
N ALA A 3 -11.52 -12.16 21.91
CA ALA A 3 -11.30 -11.52 21.45
C ALA A 3 -10.81 -11.10 21.78
N SER A 4 -10.56 -11.13 22.45
CA SER A 4 -9.88 -10.77 22.61
C SER A 4 -9.20 -11.05 22.74
N GLN A 5 -9.08 -11.34 22.67
CA GLN A 5 -8.34 -11.26 22.62
C GLN A 5 -8.07 -10.27 22.60
N ASP A 6 -8.18 -9.66 23.23
CA ASP A 6 -8.24 -8.69 22.98
C ASP A 6 -7.31 -7.81 22.62
N THR A 7 -7.10 -7.02 23.50
CA THR A 7 -6.64 -6.17 22.48
C THR A 7 -5.18 -5.97 22.55
N ARG A 8 -4.61 -6.17 23.61
CA ARG A 8 -3.19 -5.98 23.74
C ARG A 8 -2.46 -7.22 23.41
N ASP A 9 -2.99 -8.32 23.75
CA ASP A 9 -2.46 -9.55 23.22
C ASP A 9 -2.59 -9.56 21.74
N ILE A 10 -3.64 -8.93 21.25
CA ILE A 10 -3.84 -8.77 19.84
C ILE A 10 -2.73 -7.97 19.21
N GLN A 11 -2.19 -6.95 19.89
CA GLN A 11 -1.12 -6.17 19.31
C GLN A 11 0.15 -6.95 19.10
N LEU A 12 0.48 -7.84 20.02
CA LEU A 12 1.61 -8.71 19.83
C LEU A 12 1.35 -9.75 18.76
N LEU A 13 0.15 -10.29 18.74
CA LEU A 13 -0.24 -11.28 17.74
C LEU A 13 -0.42 -10.66 16.37
N GLU A 14 -0.85 -9.41 16.31
CA GLU A 14 -1.05 -8.73 15.05
C GLU A 14 0.23 -8.63 14.23
N GLY A 15 1.37 -8.43 14.88
CA GLY A 15 2.63 -8.40 14.17
C GLY A 15 2.86 -9.68 13.40
N ASP A 16 2.66 -10.83 14.07
CA ASP A 16 2.82 -12.12 13.43
C ASP A 16 1.72 -12.41 12.43
N GLN A 17 0.47 -12.07 12.78
CA GLN A 17 -0.65 -12.30 11.89
C GLN A 17 -0.55 -11.47 10.63
N LEU A 18 -0.12 -10.22 10.75
CA LEU A 18 0.07 -9.38 9.58
C LEU A 18 1.18 -9.94 8.69
N SER A 19 2.23 -10.47 9.27
CA SER A 19 3.30 -11.09 8.50
C SER A 19 2.81 -12.33 7.75
N ASN A 20 1.83 -13.06 8.30
CA ASN A 20 1.23 -14.20 7.62
C ASN A 20 0.29 -13.79 6.50
N HIS A 21 -0.44 -12.67 6.68
CA HIS A 21 -1.40 -12.18 5.69
C HIS A 21 -0.73 -11.29 4.63
N TYR A 22 0.34 -10.63 5.00
CA TYR A 22 1.03 -9.69 4.11
C TYR A 22 2.46 -10.14 4.00
N PRO A 23 2.81 -10.81 2.90
CA PRO A 23 4.14 -11.39 2.77
C PRO A 23 5.23 -10.32 2.82
N GLU A 24 6.37 -10.72 3.31
CA GLU A 24 7.56 -9.88 3.25
C GLU A 24 7.99 -9.82 1.79
N ILE A 25 8.28 -8.63 1.29
CA ILE A 25 8.68 -8.45 -0.12
C ILE A 25 10.09 -7.87 -0.13
N ASP A 26 11.04 -8.65 -0.63
CA ASP A 26 12.45 -8.24 -0.74
C ASP A 26 13.01 -7.69 0.57
N GLY A 27 12.65 -8.34 1.68
CA GLY A 27 13.10 -7.92 3.00
C GLY A 27 12.27 -6.82 3.63
N HIS A 28 11.26 -6.30 2.94
CA HIS A 28 10.42 -5.22 3.46
C HIS A 28 9.12 -5.75 4.01
N LYS A 29 8.72 -5.22 5.15
CA LYS A 29 7.47 -5.62 5.81
C LYS A 29 6.49 -4.47 5.83
N LEU A 30 5.26 -4.77 5.46
CA LEU A 30 4.18 -3.79 5.50
C LEU A 30 4.04 -3.17 6.89
N THR A 31 4.27 -3.98 7.93
CA THR A 31 4.12 -3.54 9.32
C THR A 31 5.11 -2.44 9.71
N TYR A 32 6.16 -2.21 8.93
CA TYR A 32 7.12 -1.16 9.23
C TYR A 32 6.53 0.24 9.07
N PHE A 33 5.41 0.40 8.35
CA PHE A 33 4.87 1.73 8.10
C PHE A 33 3.34 1.80 8.09
N ILE A 34 2.63 0.68 7.99
CA ILE A 34 1.17 0.68 7.78
C ILE A 34 0.41 1.40 8.89
N HIS A 35 0.88 1.29 10.12
CA HIS A 35 0.20 1.91 11.27
C HIS A 35 0.27 3.42 11.28
N GLU A 36 1.16 4.00 10.50
CA GLU A 36 1.39 5.44 10.50
C GLU A 36 0.59 6.14 9.41
N LEU A 37 -0.15 5.40 8.61
CA LEU A 37 -0.88 5.94 7.48
C LEU A 37 -2.36 6.15 7.79
N PRO A 38 -2.99 7.17 7.19
CA PRO A 38 -4.43 7.31 7.29
C PRO A 38 -5.16 6.09 6.74
N PHE A 39 -6.40 5.90 7.17
CA PHE A 39 -7.18 4.69 6.88
C PHE A 39 -7.19 4.30 5.40
N TYR A 40 -7.61 5.23 4.53
CA TYR A 40 -7.73 4.90 3.10
C TYR A 40 -6.37 4.63 2.46
N LEU A 41 -5.38 5.41 2.84
CA LEU A 41 -4.04 5.25 2.29
C LEU A 41 -3.41 3.94 2.76
N GLY A 42 -3.62 3.60 4.03
CA GLY A 42 -3.18 2.32 4.56
C GLY A 42 -3.81 1.15 3.83
N ASN A 43 -5.09 1.25 3.51
CA ASN A 43 -5.77 0.18 2.78
C ASN A 43 -5.31 0.07 1.33
N VAL A 44 -4.98 1.19 0.69
CA VAL A 44 -4.37 1.15 -0.64
C VAL A 44 -3.10 0.32 -0.59
N MET A 45 -2.22 0.65 0.35
CA MET A 45 -0.94 -0.06 0.46
C MET A 45 -1.14 -1.53 0.80
N LYS A 46 -2.06 -1.82 1.70
CA LYS A 46 -2.36 -3.17 2.14
C LYS A 46 -2.81 -4.06 0.97
N TYR A 47 -3.75 -3.58 0.18
CA TYR A 47 -4.27 -4.39 -0.93
C TYR A 47 -3.28 -4.50 -2.09
N ALA A 48 -2.51 -3.45 -2.35
CA ALA A 48 -1.44 -3.53 -3.34
C ALA A 48 -0.38 -4.55 -2.93
N TRP A 49 -0.09 -4.61 -1.63
CA TRP A 49 0.94 -5.50 -1.11
C TRP A 49 0.56 -6.96 -1.21
N ARG A 50 -0.70 -7.29 -0.92
CA ARG A 50 -1.09 -8.69 -0.84
C ARG A 50 -1.69 -9.25 -2.13
N ALA A 51 -2.13 -8.39 -3.05
CA ALA A 51 -2.83 -8.84 -4.25
C ALA A 51 -2.08 -9.92 -5.04
N PRO A 52 -0.76 -9.82 -5.25
CA PRO A 52 -0.04 -10.86 -6.02
C PRO A 52 -0.03 -12.23 -5.36
N TYR A 53 -0.30 -12.31 -4.07
CA TYR A 53 -0.13 -13.53 -3.30
C TYR A 53 -1.44 -14.14 -2.84
N LYS A 54 -2.47 -13.32 -2.71
CA LYS A 54 -3.78 -13.77 -2.23
C LYS A 54 -4.83 -13.21 -3.16
N GLY A 55 -5.98 -13.41 -3.12
CA GLY A 55 -7.11 -12.95 -3.90
C GLY A 55 -6.82 -11.87 -4.94
N ARG A 56 -5.97 -12.11 -5.92
CA ARG A 56 -5.54 -11.11 -6.88
C ARG A 56 -6.67 -10.24 -7.41
N ILE A 57 -7.76 -10.86 -7.87
CA ILE A 57 -8.87 -10.11 -8.47
C ILE A 57 -9.60 -9.34 -7.39
N ASP A 58 -9.98 -10.02 -6.31
CA ASP A 58 -10.74 -9.38 -5.23
C ASP A 58 -9.94 -8.26 -4.58
N ASP A 59 -8.67 -8.51 -4.29
CA ASP A 59 -7.81 -7.50 -3.67
C ASP A 59 -7.55 -6.34 -4.62
N THR A 60 -7.43 -6.60 -5.91
CA THR A 60 -7.23 -5.53 -6.88
C THR A 60 -8.49 -4.67 -7.01
N LEU A 61 -9.68 -5.26 -6.93
CA LEU A 61 -10.92 -4.49 -6.95
C LEU A 61 -11.02 -3.60 -5.71
N LYS A 62 -10.64 -4.12 -4.54
CA LYS A 62 -10.61 -3.32 -3.32
C LYS A 62 -9.58 -2.21 -3.42
N LEU A 63 -8.42 -2.52 -3.98
CA LEU A 63 -7.37 -1.52 -4.21
C LEU A 63 -7.92 -0.37 -5.06
N LEU A 64 -8.64 -0.68 -6.13
CA LEU A 64 -9.24 0.34 -6.99
C LEU A 64 -10.22 1.21 -6.22
N ASP A 65 -11.06 0.60 -5.39
CA ASP A 65 -12.03 1.36 -4.58
C ASP A 65 -11.34 2.33 -3.64
N TYR A 66 -10.30 1.87 -2.96
CA TYR A 66 -9.58 2.74 -2.01
C TYR A 66 -8.77 3.81 -2.73
N LEU A 67 -8.17 3.48 -3.89
CA LEU A 67 -7.45 4.48 -4.68
C LEU A 67 -8.39 5.61 -5.11
N ALA A 68 -9.61 5.26 -5.53
CA ALA A 68 -10.58 6.25 -5.97
C ALA A 68 -10.95 7.22 -4.84
N MET A 69 -10.82 6.79 -3.59
CA MET A 69 -11.20 7.61 -2.44
C MET A 69 -10.05 8.38 -1.81
N VAL A 70 -8.81 8.06 -2.17
CA VAL A 70 -7.62 8.63 -1.52
C VAL A 70 -7.66 10.17 -1.52
N ARG A 71 -7.96 10.75 -2.66
CA ARG A 71 -7.96 12.19 -2.83
C ARG A 71 -9.00 12.87 -1.94
N PHE A 72 -10.16 12.26 -1.77
CA PHE A 72 -11.25 12.82 -0.98
C PHE A 72 -11.11 12.56 0.51
N SER A 73 -10.28 11.59 0.87
CA SER A 73 -10.10 11.14 2.24
C SER A 73 -8.73 11.48 2.79
N TRP A 74 -8.04 12.41 2.15
CA TRP A 74 -6.68 12.77 2.53
C TRP A 74 -6.67 13.45 3.89
N VAL A 75 -5.77 12.98 4.75
CA VAL A 75 -5.59 13.51 6.10
C VAL A 75 -4.09 13.64 6.33
N GLU A 76 -3.69 14.69 7.02
CA GLU A 76 -2.29 14.91 7.34
C GLU A 76 -1.74 13.78 8.22
N TYR A 77 -0.48 13.41 8.01
CA TYR A 77 0.21 12.38 8.79
C TYR A 77 1.69 12.71 8.90
N LYS A 78 2.34 12.07 9.86
CA LYS A 78 3.78 12.15 10.07
C LYS A 78 4.35 10.74 10.06
N LEU A 79 5.55 10.59 9.53
CA LEU A 79 6.22 9.29 9.42
C LEU A 79 7.43 9.23 10.35
N SER A 80 7.63 8.08 10.96
CA SER A 80 8.86 7.80 11.70
C SER A 80 10.02 7.62 10.72
N ASP A 81 11.24 7.65 11.26
CA ASP A 81 12.44 7.41 10.44
C ASP A 81 12.40 6.03 9.81
N ARG A 82 11.94 5.03 10.55
CA ARG A 82 11.85 3.67 10.03
C ARG A 82 10.87 3.58 8.86
N ALA A 83 9.69 4.18 9.02
CA ALA A 83 8.68 4.17 7.97
C ALA A 83 9.21 4.90 6.73
N THR A 84 9.82 6.06 6.93
CA THR A 84 10.40 6.84 5.83
C THR A 84 11.44 6.02 5.07
N ARG A 85 12.31 5.34 5.78
CA ARG A 85 13.37 4.54 5.18
C ARG A 85 12.80 3.38 4.37
N CYS A 86 11.83 2.66 4.95
CA CYS A 86 11.21 1.55 4.26
C CYS A 86 10.47 2.02 3.00
N LEU A 87 9.69 3.09 3.11
CA LEU A 87 8.96 3.64 1.98
C LEU A 87 9.91 4.12 0.88
N SER A 88 11.04 4.71 1.26
CA SER A 88 12.06 5.15 0.29
C SER A 88 12.60 3.97 -0.50
N GLU A 89 12.83 2.85 0.16
CA GLU A 89 13.37 1.67 -0.50
C GLU A 89 12.35 1.04 -1.45
N VAL A 90 11.09 0.92 -1.04
CA VAL A 90 10.09 0.32 -1.93
C VAL A 90 9.65 1.28 -3.04
N SER A 91 9.93 2.58 -2.90
CA SER A 91 9.64 3.54 -3.96
C SER A 91 10.70 3.55 -5.05
N SER A 92 11.81 2.83 -4.86
CA SER A 92 12.90 2.84 -5.81
C SER A 92 12.55 2.06 -7.07
N TYR A 93 13.22 2.40 -8.17
CA TYR A 93 13.04 1.74 -9.45
C TYR A 93 13.26 0.22 -9.35
N ASP A 94 14.24 -0.18 -8.56
CA ASP A 94 14.60 -1.61 -8.46
C ASP A 94 13.48 -2.48 -7.90
N PHE A 95 12.57 -1.89 -7.15
CA PHE A 95 11.48 -2.64 -6.54
C PHE A 95 10.56 -3.29 -7.59
N CYS A 96 10.47 -2.74 -8.79
CA CYS A 96 9.60 -3.29 -9.82
C CYS A 96 10.30 -3.63 -11.14
N SER A 97 11.57 -3.29 -11.29
CA SER A 97 12.24 -3.36 -12.59
C SER A 97 12.46 -4.77 -13.12
N ASN A 98 12.56 -5.78 -12.24
CA ASN A 98 12.87 -7.15 -12.62
C ASN A 98 11.65 -8.04 -12.76
N PHE A 99 10.46 -7.46 -12.80
CA PHE A 99 9.21 -8.20 -12.81
C PHE A 99 8.39 -7.89 -14.04
N ASN A 100 7.51 -8.82 -14.42
CA ASN A 100 6.67 -8.70 -15.60
C ASN A 100 5.21 -8.89 -15.25
N GLY A 101 4.33 -8.48 -16.17
CA GLY A 101 2.92 -8.76 -16.09
C GLY A 101 2.26 -8.14 -14.87
N LEU A 102 1.31 -8.86 -14.31
CA LEU A 102 0.50 -8.37 -13.20
C LEU A 102 1.33 -8.13 -11.95
N GLU A 103 2.33 -8.96 -11.69
CA GLU A 103 3.19 -8.74 -10.53
C GLU A 103 3.95 -7.43 -10.65
N ARG A 104 4.44 -7.11 -11.84
CA ARG A 104 5.12 -5.83 -12.06
C ARG A 104 4.17 -4.67 -11.81
N THR A 105 2.92 -4.80 -12.25
CA THR A 105 1.93 -3.74 -12.06
C THR A 105 1.63 -3.54 -10.58
N HIS A 106 1.48 -4.60 -9.81
CA HIS A 106 1.26 -4.46 -8.37
C HIS A 106 2.47 -3.86 -7.67
N ARG A 107 3.67 -4.29 -8.05
CA ARG A 107 4.89 -3.71 -7.46
C ARG A 107 5.04 -2.24 -7.84
N ARG A 108 4.70 -1.88 -9.06
CA ARG A 108 4.72 -0.48 -9.49
C ARG A 108 3.72 0.34 -8.69
N THR A 109 2.55 -0.23 -8.40
CA THR A 109 1.56 0.45 -7.58
C THR A 109 2.12 0.71 -6.19
N ILE A 110 2.76 -0.28 -5.56
CA ILE A 110 3.39 -0.11 -4.26
C ILE A 110 4.44 1.01 -4.32
N SER A 111 5.31 0.96 -5.33
CA SER A 111 6.37 1.94 -5.50
C SER A 111 5.82 3.35 -5.68
N THR A 112 4.79 3.49 -6.52
CA THR A 112 4.17 4.80 -6.79
C THR A 112 3.45 5.33 -5.57
N VAL A 113 2.73 4.47 -4.85
CA VAL A 113 2.04 4.88 -3.63
C VAL A 113 3.06 5.28 -2.55
N ALA A 114 4.16 4.54 -2.43
CA ALA A 114 5.21 4.91 -1.49
C ALA A 114 5.78 6.29 -1.80
N GLU A 115 6.02 6.56 -3.06
CA GLU A 115 6.51 7.87 -3.50
C GLU A 115 5.52 8.98 -3.15
N LEU A 116 4.24 8.73 -3.40
CA LEU A 116 3.16 9.66 -3.11
C LEU A 116 3.06 9.92 -1.59
N ILE A 117 3.20 8.88 -0.79
CA ILE A 117 3.17 9.00 0.67
C ILE A 117 4.33 9.88 1.16
N LEU A 118 5.53 9.64 0.64
CA LEU A 118 6.69 10.42 1.05
C LEU A 118 6.56 11.89 0.62
N LYS A 119 6.04 12.12 -0.58
CA LYS A 119 5.95 13.46 -1.13
C LYS A 119 4.94 14.32 -0.40
N ASN A 120 3.86 13.73 0.10
CA ASN A 120 2.76 14.48 0.68
C ASN A 120 2.72 14.44 2.21
N GLU A 121 3.77 13.95 2.83
CA GLU A 121 3.85 13.94 4.29
C GLU A 121 3.73 15.35 4.83
N GLY A 122 2.92 15.52 5.88
CA GLY A 122 2.74 16.82 6.52
C GLY A 122 1.76 17.74 5.80
N SER A 123 1.20 17.31 4.68
CA SER A 123 0.23 18.11 3.93
C SER A 123 -1.19 17.60 4.21
N ASP A 124 -2.14 18.50 4.29
CA ASP A 124 -3.54 18.13 4.46
C ASP A 124 -4.28 17.99 3.15
N LEU A 125 -3.57 18.15 2.03
CA LEU A 125 -4.11 17.97 0.68
C LEU A 125 -3.14 17.17 -0.17
N LEU A 126 -3.69 16.33 -1.03
CA LEU A 126 -2.92 15.61 -2.03
C LEU A 126 -2.59 16.58 -3.17
N ASP A 127 -1.33 16.66 -3.58
CA ASP A 127 -0.97 17.60 -4.63
C ASP A 127 -1.43 17.11 -6.01
N VAL A 128 -1.43 18.01 -6.99
CA VAL A 128 -1.97 17.77 -8.33
C VAL A 128 -1.21 16.65 -9.05
N GLU A 129 0.11 16.63 -8.89
CA GLU A 129 0.93 15.59 -9.51
C GLU A 129 0.57 14.21 -8.96
N SER A 130 0.38 14.12 -7.65
CA SER A 130 0.01 12.86 -7.01
C SER A 130 -1.40 12.42 -7.43
N GLU A 131 -2.32 13.38 -7.61
CA GLU A 131 -3.65 13.05 -8.14
C GLU A 131 -3.56 12.43 -9.52
N LYS A 132 -2.70 12.97 -10.38
CA LYS A 132 -2.48 12.40 -11.71
C LYS A 132 -1.90 11.00 -11.63
N MET A 133 -0.98 10.79 -10.69
CA MET A 133 -0.41 9.46 -10.47
C MET A 133 -1.48 8.45 -10.06
N VAL A 134 -2.40 8.86 -9.20
CA VAL A 134 -3.51 7.99 -8.79
C VAL A 134 -4.36 7.60 -9.98
N VAL A 135 -4.70 8.56 -10.85
CA VAL A 135 -5.50 8.29 -12.05
C VAL A 135 -4.79 7.28 -12.95
N LEU A 136 -3.49 7.45 -13.14
CA LEU A 136 -2.71 6.54 -13.99
C LEU A 136 -2.65 5.14 -13.40
N MET A 137 -2.51 5.03 -12.08
CA MET A 137 -2.51 3.73 -11.42
C MET A 137 -3.86 3.02 -11.60
N VAL A 138 -4.96 3.75 -11.41
CA VAL A 138 -6.29 3.19 -11.59
C VAL A 138 -6.43 2.65 -13.01
N SER A 139 -6.03 3.44 -14.01
CA SER A 139 -6.11 3.02 -15.40
C SER A 139 -5.29 1.77 -15.68
N SER A 140 -4.06 1.71 -15.17
CA SER A 140 -3.19 0.56 -15.38
C SER A 140 -3.77 -0.70 -14.76
N LEU A 141 -4.31 -0.59 -13.55
CA LEU A 141 -4.90 -1.74 -12.87
C LEU A 141 -6.15 -2.23 -13.58
N GLN A 142 -6.97 -1.30 -14.10
CA GLN A 142 -8.16 -1.67 -14.85
C GLN A 142 -7.82 -2.41 -16.12
N VAL A 143 -6.79 -1.94 -16.83
CA VAL A 143 -6.33 -2.61 -18.05
C VAL A 143 -5.86 -4.03 -17.73
N ASP A 144 -5.08 -4.19 -16.66
CA ASP A 144 -4.59 -5.51 -16.29
C ASP A 144 -5.73 -6.46 -15.90
N LEU A 145 -6.75 -5.95 -15.21
CA LEU A 145 -7.90 -6.78 -14.88
C LEU A 145 -8.64 -7.27 -16.11
N LEU A 146 -8.72 -6.45 -17.14
CA LEU A 146 -9.38 -6.84 -18.39
C LEU A 146 -8.61 -7.94 -19.12
N HIS A 147 -7.33 -8.05 -18.92
CA HIS A 147 -6.47 -9.01 -19.61
C HIS A 147 -6.09 -10.20 -18.75
N ASN A 148 -6.71 -10.32 -17.59
CA ASN A 148 -6.55 -11.45 -16.70
C ASN A 148 -7.89 -12.10 -16.40
#